data_4f4596dcd45a463f5908ea3f74a25c91
#
_entry.id   4f4596dcd45a463f5908ea3f74a25c91
#
_cell.length_a   1.000
_cell.length_b   1.000
_cell.length_c   1.000
_cell.angle_alpha   90.00
_cell.angle_beta   90.00
_cell.angle_gamma   90.00
#
_symmetry.space_group_name_H-M   'P 1'
#
loop_
_entity.id
_entity.type
_entity.pdbx_description
1 polymer ?
#
loop_
_entity_poly.entity_id
_entity_poly.type
_entity_poly.pdbx_seq_one_letter_code
_entity_poly.pdbx_strand_id
1 'polypeptide(L)'
;MTIDEQLDYLRKGTVDIIPERELRAKLERSAKTGKPLRVKLGVDPTAPDIHLGHTVVIRKLRAFQELGHTVIFLIGDFTGLIGDPSGNSATRPQLTREAINANAETYKQQIFKLLDPDKTELRFNSEWMDKLGSDGFIRLASHVTVKQILERDDFAKRLAEEKPIALHELLYPLTQAYDSVALNADVELGGTDQKFNLLMGRNLQREYEQEAQVAVIMPLLEGTDGVQKMSKSLGNYIGINEPPSEIFGKVMSISDDLMWRYYELLTDLSLAEISALRESATSGERHPRDVKVELAKRIVSDFHSDVEAQEAEEEFNRVFRDKHAPEEIEERIVAFGHRELRHLLVELGLASSNAEARELIRGGGVTLEGERCDLQTRYVIDIRPGKPGFDIKVGKRRFVRVRGPS
;
A
#
# COMPACT_ATOMS: atom_id res chain seq x y z
N MET A 1 18.70 23.64 4.11
CA MET A 1 18.98 22.58 5.12
C MET A 1 20.45 22.24 5.09
N THR A 2 21.10 22.14 6.24
CA THR A 2 22.44 21.57 6.39
C THR A 2 22.44 20.08 6.06
N ILE A 3 23.62 19.48 5.85
CA ILE A 3 23.70 18.02 5.60
C ILE A 3 23.16 17.19 6.77
N ASP A 4 23.39 17.66 8.01
CA ASP A 4 22.86 16.97 9.20
C ASP A 4 21.33 17.02 9.25
N GLU A 5 20.74 18.18 8.98
CA GLU A 5 19.28 18.31 8.87
C GLU A 5 18.69 17.46 7.74
N GLN A 6 19.37 17.35 6.59
CA GLN A 6 18.94 16.47 5.50
C GLN A 6 19.00 15.01 5.92
N LEU A 7 20.06 14.58 6.60
CA LEU A 7 20.17 13.22 7.11
C LEU A 7 19.10 12.91 8.15
N ASP A 8 18.81 13.81 9.08
CA ASP A 8 17.77 13.62 10.08
C ASP A 8 16.38 13.53 9.42
N TYR A 9 16.12 14.35 8.41
CA TYR A 9 14.89 14.26 7.61
C TYR A 9 14.78 12.93 6.87
N LEU A 10 15.86 12.44 6.27
CA LEU A 10 15.90 11.17 5.56
C LEU A 10 15.85 9.95 6.48
N ARG A 11 16.32 10.06 7.73
CA ARG A 11 16.24 8.99 8.75
C ARG A 11 14.82 8.74 9.25
N LYS A 12 13.96 9.75 9.26
CA LYS A 12 12.58 9.59 9.75
C LYS A 12 11.91 8.36 9.12
N GLY A 13 11.43 7.44 9.96
CA GLY A 13 10.69 6.25 9.53
C GLY A 13 11.52 5.22 8.76
N THR A 14 12.84 5.35 8.62
CA THR A 14 13.70 4.31 8.03
C THR A 14 14.05 3.22 9.05
N VAL A 15 14.23 2.00 8.56
CA VAL A 15 14.77 0.89 9.34
C VAL A 15 16.30 0.93 9.32
N ASP A 16 16.88 1.20 8.12
CA ASP A 16 18.33 1.17 7.94
C ASP A 16 18.72 2.03 6.72
N ILE A 17 19.92 2.62 6.77
CA ILE A 17 20.55 3.30 5.63
C ILE A 17 21.96 2.72 5.45
N ILE A 18 22.17 1.99 4.35
CA ILE A 18 23.35 1.13 4.19
C ILE A 18 24.23 1.58 3.02
N PRO A 19 25.44 2.07 3.33
CA PRO A 19 25.87 2.58 4.63
C PRO A 19 25.59 4.10 4.72
N GLU A 20 25.17 4.56 5.87
CA GLU A 20 24.80 5.97 6.07
C GLU A 20 25.96 6.94 5.81
N ARG A 21 27.21 6.54 6.15
CA ARG A 21 28.40 7.37 5.87
C ARG A 21 28.57 7.68 4.38
N GLU A 22 28.17 6.76 3.49
CA GLU A 22 28.23 6.99 2.05
C GLU A 22 27.10 7.91 1.58
N LEU A 23 25.90 7.84 2.22
CA LEU A 23 24.84 8.80 1.96
C LEU A 23 25.30 10.22 2.29
N ARG A 24 25.92 10.42 3.48
CA ARG A 24 26.51 11.71 3.87
C ARG A 24 27.49 12.21 2.82
N ALA A 25 28.44 11.39 2.40
CA ALA A 25 29.44 11.77 1.40
C ALA A 25 28.81 12.14 0.06
N LYS A 26 27.79 11.40 -0.37
CA LYS A 26 27.04 11.71 -1.61
C LYS A 26 26.26 13.03 -1.49
N LEU A 27 25.60 13.31 -0.36
CA LEU A 27 24.92 14.58 -0.11
C LEU A 27 25.90 15.77 -0.10
N GLU A 28 27.04 15.63 0.57
CA GLU A 28 28.11 16.65 0.60
C GLU A 28 28.65 16.92 -0.82
N ARG A 29 28.90 15.85 -1.58
CA ARG A 29 29.33 15.96 -2.99
C ARG A 29 28.26 16.65 -3.84
N SER A 30 27.00 16.27 -3.70
CA SER A 30 25.88 16.89 -4.42
C SER A 30 25.80 18.38 -4.13
N ALA A 31 25.84 18.77 -2.85
CA ALA A 31 25.82 20.17 -2.45
C ALA A 31 27.03 20.98 -2.98
N LYS A 32 28.21 20.37 -2.99
CA LYS A 32 29.45 21.02 -3.51
C LYS A 32 29.45 21.18 -5.01
N THR A 33 28.92 20.20 -5.75
CA THR A 33 28.99 20.16 -7.23
C THR A 33 27.75 20.72 -7.92
N GLY A 34 26.64 20.89 -7.18
CA GLY A 34 25.35 21.24 -7.73
C GLY A 34 24.69 20.10 -8.56
N LYS A 35 25.26 18.88 -8.52
CA LYS A 35 24.71 17.72 -9.24
C LYS A 35 23.79 16.95 -8.30
N PRO A 36 22.49 16.81 -8.65
CA PRO A 36 21.55 16.04 -7.85
C PRO A 36 21.94 14.56 -7.82
N LEU A 37 21.63 13.86 -6.73
CA LEU A 37 21.72 12.41 -6.64
C LEU A 37 20.61 11.78 -7.49
N ARG A 38 20.87 10.60 -8.04
CA ARG A 38 19.92 9.76 -8.74
C ARG A 38 19.35 8.73 -7.76
N VAL A 39 18.10 8.94 -7.37
CA VAL A 39 17.43 8.15 -6.33
C VAL A 39 16.34 7.32 -6.97
N LYS A 40 16.47 5.98 -6.95
CA LYS A 40 15.50 5.09 -7.58
C LYS A 40 14.62 4.35 -6.59
N LEU A 41 13.40 4.10 -7.02
CA LEU A 41 12.47 3.13 -6.46
C LEU A 41 11.95 2.26 -7.60
N GLY A 42 12.20 0.95 -7.54
CA GLY A 42 11.65 -0.03 -8.48
C GLY A 42 10.39 -0.68 -7.91
N VAL A 43 9.35 -0.80 -8.74
CA VAL A 43 8.07 -1.42 -8.36
C VAL A 43 7.56 -2.28 -9.52
N ASP A 44 7.27 -3.54 -9.26
CA ASP A 44 6.61 -4.41 -10.23
C ASP A 44 5.10 -4.14 -10.23
N PRO A 45 4.47 -3.91 -11.37
CA PRO A 45 3.04 -3.61 -11.47
C PRO A 45 2.21 -4.89 -11.39
N THR A 46 2.23 -5.54 -10.21
CA THR A 46 1.56 -6.84 -9.96
C THR A 46 0.05 -6.73 -9.76
N ALA A 47 -0.46 -5.54 -9.47
CA ALA A 47 -1.88 -5.26 -9.28
C ALA A 47 -2.17 -3.79 -9.65
N PRO A 48 -3.39 -3.45 -10.11
CA PRO A 48 -3.68 -2.12 -10.68
C PRO A 48 -3.62 -0.96 -9.68
N ASP A 49 -3.78 -1.21 -8.37
CA ASP A 49 -3.90 -0.13 -7.40
C ASP A 49 -2.77 -0.11 -6.38
N ILE A 50 -2.39 1.10 -5.99
CA ILE A 50 -1.49 1.39 -4.88
C ILE A 50 -2.30 1.49 -3.58
N HIS A 51 -1.74 1.00 -2.47
CA HIS A 51 -2.29 1.17 -1.11
C HIS A 51 -1.29 1.87 -0.20
N LEU A 52 -1.72 2.30 0.99
CA LEU A 52 -0.89 3.08 1.92
C LEU A 52 0.45 2.41 2.25
N GLY A 53 0.54 1.08 2.23
CA GLY A 53 1.81 0.37 2.42
C GLY A 53 2.88 0.73 1.36
N HIS A 54 2.48 0.91 0.10
CA HIS A 54 3.40 1.35 -0.95
C HIS A 54 3.78 2.83 -0.79
N THR A 55 2.87 3.65 -0.24
CA THR A 55 3.14 5.09 -0.10
C THR A 55 4.23 5.39 0.92
N VAL A 56 4.53 4.49 1.84
CA VAL A 56 5.65 4.64 2.80
C VAL A 56 6.97 4.89 2.07
N VAL A 57 7.29 4.05 1.09
CA VAL A 57 8.53 4.20 0.34
C VAL A 57 8.45 5.32 -0.71
N ILE A 58 7.26 5.58 -1.29
CA ILE A 58 7.04 6.69 -2.23
C ILE A 58 7.21 8.04 -1.52
N ARG A 59 6.73 8.19 -0.27
CA ARG A 59 6.97 9.39 0.54
C ARG A 59 8.45 9.60 0.84
N LYS A 60 9.20 8.54 1.07
CA LYS A 60 10.66 8.65 1.22
C LYS A 60 11.32 9.10 -0.09
N LEU A 61 10.85 8.62 -1.24
CA LEU A 61 11.31 9.10 -2.54
C LEU A 61 11.00 10.59 -2.72
N ARG A 62 9.78 11.04 -2.33
CA ARG A 62 9.39 12.46 -2.30
C ARG A 62 10.32 13.29 -1.43
N ALA A 63 10.73 12.79 -0.26
CA ALA A 63 11.67 13.51 0.61
C ALA A 63 13.00 13.81 -0.09
N PHE A 64 13.53 12.90 -0.89
CA PHE A 64 14.69 13.18 -1.75
C PHE A 64 14.38 14.21 -2.85
N GLN A 65 13.19 14.16 -3.43
CA GLN A 65 12.76 15.14 -4.44
C GLN A 65 12.67 16.57 -3.87
N GLU A 66 12.16 16.70 -2.65
CA GLU A 66 12.08 17.98 -1.91
C GLU A 66 13.46 18.55 -1.58
N LEU A 67 14.45 17.70 -1.37
CA LEU A 67 15.86 18.07 -1.20
C LEU A 67 16.57 18.43 -2.52
N GLY A 68 15.86 18.39 -3.65
CA GLY A 68 16.39 18.76 -4.97
C GLY A 68 17.11 17.66 -5.71
N HIS A 69 16.93 16.41 -5.30
CA HIS A 69 17.51 15.24 -6.01
C HIS A 69 16.59 14.76 -7.14
N THR A 70 17.20 14.10 -8.14
CA THR A 70 16.47 13.47 -9.24
C THR A 70 15.89 12.15 -8.77
N VAL A 71 14.57 12.04 -8.72
CA VAL A 71 13.91 10.78 -8.35
C VAL A 71 13.50 10.01 -9.58
N ILE A 72 13.71 8.70 -9.52
CA ILE A 72 13.44 7.76 -10.62
C ILE A 72 12.43 6.75 -10.10
N PHE A 73 11.22 6.80 -10.65
CA PHE A 73 10.23 5.76 -10.41
C PHE A 73 10.35 4.73 -11.54
N LEU A 74 10.86 3.55 -11.19
CA LEU A 74 11.12 2.46 -12.13
C LEU A 74 9.97 1.46 -12.10
N ILE A 75 9.32 1.28 -13.23
CA ILE A 75 8.33 0.22 -13.42
C ILE A 75 9.03 -1.03 -13.91
N GLY A 76 8.90 -2.10 -13.14
CA GLY A 76 9.46 -3.41 -13.42
C GLY A 76 8.60 -4.19 -14.41
N ASP A 77 8.51 -3.72 -15.67
CA ASP A 77 7.72 -4.39 -16.69
C ASP A 77 8.42 -5.65 -17.25
N PHE A 78 9.75 -5.73 -17.13
CA PHE A 78 10.50 -6.95 -17.40
C PHE A 78 10.56 -7.87 -16.16
N THR A 79 10.92 -7.32 -15.00
CA THR A 79 11.00 -8.10 -13.74
C THR A 79 9.64 -8.68 -13.34
N GLY A 80 8.54 -7.99 -13.65
CA GLY A 80 7.19 -8.49 -13.46
C GLY A 80 6.86 -9.78 -14.23
N LEU A 81 7.56 -10.06 -15.34
CA LEU A 81 7.45 -11.34 -16.06
C LEU A 81 8.09 -12.50 -15.27
N ILE A 82 9.12 -12.20 -14.47
CA ILE A 82 9.77 -13.17 -13.60
C ILE A 82 8.92 -13.37 -12.34
N GLY A 83 8.48 -12.28 -11.75
CA GLY A 83 7.77 -12.22 -10.47
C GLY A 83 8.70 -12.23 -9.27
N ASP A 84 8.56 -11.23 -8.39
CA ASP A 84 9.37 -11.13 -7.16
C ASP A 84 9.10 -12.30 -6.22
N PRO A 85 10.12 -13.13 -5.91
CA PRO A 85 9.99 -14.23 -4.96
C PRO A 85 9.91 -13.76 -3.50
N SER A 86 10.15 -12.47 -3.18
CA SER A 86 10.19 -11.94 -1.82
C SER A 86 8.95 -12.30 -1.00
N GLY A 87 9.16 -12.93 0.15
CA GLY A 87 8.10 -13.25 1.10
C GLY A 87 7.10 -14.30 0.63
N ASN A 88 7.42 -15.06 -0.43
CA ASN A 88 6.55 -16.11 -0.94
C ASN A 88 7.06 -17.51 -0.57
N SER A 89 6.12 -18.39 -0.23
CA SER A 89 6.39 -19.80 0.05
C SER A 89 6.26 -20.69 -1.18
N ALA A 90 5.86 -20.13 -2.33
CA ALA A 90 5.67 -20.84 -3.59
C ALA A 90 5.95 -19.89 -4.78
N THR A 91 6.21 -20.46 -5.95
CA THR A 91 6.38 -19.70 -7.20
C THR A 91 5.10 -18.94 -7.54
N ARG A 92 5.23 -17.63 -7.85
CA ARG A 92 4.10 -16.81 -8.31
C ARG A 92 3.71 -17.20 -9.74
N PRO A 93 2.41 -17.15 -10.07
CA PRO A 93 1.99 -17.18 -11.47
C PRO A 93 2.61 -16.00 -12.24
N GLN A 94 3.14 -16.29 -13.43
CA GLN A 94 3.67 -15.25 -14.30
C GLN A 94 2.53 -14.39 -14.86
N LEU A 95 2.75 -13.07 -14.86
CA LEU A 95 1.85 -12.12 -15.52
C LEU A 95 2.17 -12.05 -17.02
N THR A 96 1.14 -11.76 -17.82
CA THR A 96 1.36 -11.45 -19.23
C THR A 96 1.87 -10.01 -19.40
N ARG A 97 2.57 -9.72 -20.50
CA ARG A 97 3.06 -8.37 -20.80
C ARG A 97 1.89 -7.36 -20.91
N GLU A 98 0.76 -7.80 -21.44
CA GLU A 98 -0.45 -6.96 -21.54
C GLU A 98 -0.99 -6.58 -20.16
N ALA A 99 -1.06 -7.53 -19.23
CA ALA A 99 -1.50 -7.27 -17.86
C ALA A 99 -0.53 -6.32 -17.12
N ILE A 100 0.79 -6.53 -17.30
CA ILE A 100 1.83 -5.67 -16.74
C ILE A 100 1.69 -4.24 -17.27
N ASN A 101 1.53 -4.07 -18.59
CA ASN A 101 1.39 -2.76 -19.21
C ASN A 101 0.10 -2.03 -18.74
N ALA A 102 -1.01 -2.75 -18.64
CA ALA A 102 -2.25 -2.19 -18.11
C ALA A 102 -2.11 -1.69 -16.66
N ASN A 103 -1.47 -2.48 -15.81
CA ASN A 103 -1.20 -2.09 -14.42
C ASN A 103 -0.20 -0.92 -14.34
N ALA A 104 0.81 -0.88 -15.22
CA ALA A 104 1.78 0.20 -15.27
C ALA A 104 1.14 1.57 -15.54
N GLU A 105 0.14 1.63 -16.42
CA GLU A 105 -0.58 2.87 -16.68
C GLU A 105 -1.35 3.38 -15.45
N THR A 106 -1.93 2.48 -14.65
CA THR A 106 -2.60 2.89 -13.41
C THR A 106 -1.59 3.40 -12.36
N TYR A 107 -0.39 2.78 -12.29
CA TYR A 107 0.67 3.23 -11.38
C TYR A 107 1.15 4.64 -11.71
N LYS A 108 1.35 4.97 -13.00
CA LYS A 108 1.72 6.33 -13.44
C LYS A 108 0.77 7.39 -12.88
N GLN A 109 -0.53 7.17 -12.98
CA GLN A 109 -1.52 8.13 -12.50
C GLN A 109 -1.50 8.26 -10.98
N GLN A 110 -1.30 7.16 -10.28
CA GLN A 110 -1.39 7.12 -8.82
C GLN A 110 -0.15 7.70 -8.12
N ILE A 111 1.06 7.47 -8.65
CA ILE A 111 2.29 7.99 -8.03
C ILE A 111 2.37 9.52 -8.05
N PHE A 112 1.77 10.16 -9.06
CA PHE A 112 1.77 11.61 -9.18
C PHE A 112 0.78 12.31 -8.25
N LYS A 113 0.04 11.56 -7.41
CA LYS A 113 -0.63 12.11 -6.23
C LYS A 113 0.36 12.49 -5.12
N LEU A 114 1.56 11.89 -5.12
CA LEU A 114 2.60 12.11 -4.11
C LEU A 114 3.87 12.74 -4.67
N LEU A 115 4.23 12.45 -5.92
CA LEU A 115 5.46 12.93 -6.56
C LEU A 115 5.14 14.05 -7.55
N ASP A 116 6.05 15.00 -7.64
CA ASP A 116 6.02 16.05 -8.66
C ASP A 116 6.38 15.44 -10.03
N PRO A 117 5.48 15.44 -11.03
CA PRO A 117 5.73 14.83 -12.33
C PRO A 117 6.90 15.49 -13.09
N ASP A 118 7.13 16.79 -12.91
CA ASP A 118 8.19 17.53 -13.60
C ASP A 118 9.59 17.22 -13.03
N LYS A 119 9.65 16.61 -11.84
CA LYS A 119 10.90 16.24 -11.16
C LYS A 119 11.07 14.72 -11.01
N THR A 120 10.24 13.94 -11.68
CA THR A 120 10.25 12.47 -11.61
C THR A 120 10.59 11.87 -12.96
N GLU A 121 11.71 11.14 -13.04
CA GLU A 121 11.99 10.29 -14.19
C GLU A 121 11.16 9.00 -14.07
N LEU A 122 10.22 8.79 -14.98
CA LEU A 122 9.51 7.53 -15.11
C LEU A 122 10.26 6.63 -16.09
N ARG A 123 10.69 5.45 -15.63
CA ARG A 123 11.50 4.52 -16.43
C ARG A 123 10.90 3.12 -16.40
N PHE A 124 11.25 2.33 -17.42
CA PHE A 124 10.84 0.93 -17.55
C PHE A 124 12.09 0.07 -17.69
N ASN A 125 12.18 -1.03 -16.95
CA ASN A 125 13.40 -1.84 -17.03
C ASN A 125 13.52 -2.66 -18.33
N SER A 126 12.44 -2.83 -19.09
CA SER A 126 12.53 -3.32 -20.48
C SER A 126 13.40 -2.45 -21.38
N GLU A 127 13.59 -1.15 -21.07
CA GLU A 127 14.41 -0.24 -21.86
C GLU A 127 15.86 -0.73 -22.05
N TRP A 128 16.40 -1.43 -21.07
CA TRP A 128 17.75 -2.01 -21.12
C TRP A 128 17.74 -3.53 -21.13
N MET A 129 16.78 -4.19 -20.46
CA MET A 129 16.72 -5.65 -20.39
C MET A 129 16.42 -6.28 -21.75
N ASP A 130 15.50 -5.73 -22.54
CA ASP A 130 15.19 -6.22 -23.89
C ASP A 130 16.37 -6.05 -24.86
N LYS A 131 17.26 -5.08 -24.61
CA LYS A 131 18.46 -4.83 -25.41
C LYS A 131 19.67 -5.69 -25.03
N LEU A 132 19.62 -6.31 -23.84
CA LEU A 132 20.77 -7.04 -23.31
C LEU A 132 21.12 -8.26 -24.18
N GLY A 133 20.12 -8.90 -24.76
CA GLY A 133 20.28 -10.11 -25.57
C GLY A 133 20.78 -11.30 -24.75
N SER A 134 20.91 -12.45 -25.39
CA SER A 134 21.37 -13.68 -24.72
C SER A 134 22.80 -13.58 -24.19
N ASP A 135 23.71 -12.98 -24.96
CA ASP A 135 25.11 -12.82 -24.56
C ASP A 135 25.28 -11.88 -23.39
N GLY A 136 24.52 -10.77 -23.39
CA GLY A 136 24.50 -9.83 -22.28
C GLY A 136 23.93 -10.46 -21.01
N PHE A 137 22.89 -11.29 -21.15
CA PHE A 137 22.29 -11.99 -20.03
C PHE A 137 23.23 -13.06 -19.41
N ILE A 138 23.97 -13.79 -20.25
CA ILE A 138 25.02 -14.73 -19.80
C ILE A 138 26.11 -13.96 -19.04
N ARG A 139 26.57 -12.82 -19.60
CA ARG A 139 27.58 -11.99 -18.95
C ARG A 139 27.05 -11.46 -17.59
N LEU A 140 25.82 -10.97 -17.54
CA LEU A 140 25.18 -10.52 -16.30
C LEU A 140 25.14 -11.65 -15.27
N ALA A 141 24.73 -12.86 -15.66
CA ALA A 141 24.67 -14.03 -14.80
C ALA A 141 26.05 -14.48 -14.29
N SER A 142 27.14 -14.18 -15.01
CA SER A 142 28.48 -14.56 -14.58
C SER A 142 29.03 -13.77 -13.38
N HIS A 143 28.41 -12.65 -13.03
CA HIS A 143 28.81 -11.83 -11.88
C HIS A 143 28.30 -12.35 -10.53
N VAL A 144 27.41 -13.37 -10.52
CA VAL A 144 26.78 -13.86 -9.28
C VAL A 144 26.80 -15.38 -9.27
N THR A 145 27.08 -15.96 -8.11
CA THR A 145 27.01 -17.41 -7.93
C THR A 145 25.63 -17.87 -7.46
N VAL A 146 25.23 -19.10 -7.80
CA VAL A 146 24.00 -19.71 -7.29
C VAL A 146 23.96 -19.70 -5.76
N LYS A 147 25.12 -19.95 -5.11
CA LYS A 147 25.21 -19.91 -3.64
C LYS A 147 24.79 -18.54 -3.09
N GLN A 148 25.30 -17.44 -3.66
CA GLN A 148 24.95 -16.08 -3.23
C GLN A 148 23.45 -15.80 -3.37
N ILE A 149 22.81 -16.25 -4.47
CA ILE A 149 21.37 -16.07 -4.65
C ILE A 149 20.56 -16.88 -3.62
N LEU A 150 21.00 -18.11 -3.33
CA LEU A 150 20.34 -19.00 -2.37
C LEU A 150 20.53 -18.56 -0.90
N GLU A 151 21.41 -17.60 -0.59
CA GLU A 151 21.53 -16.97 0.72
C GLU A 151 20.35 -16.04 1.05
N ARG A 152 19.50 -15.73 0.08
CA ARG A 152 18.27 -14.98 0.30
C ARG A 152 17.32 -15.80 1.18
N ASP A 153 16.76 -15.17 2.23
CA ASP A 153 15.99 -15.84 3.29
C ASP A 153 14.85 -16.74 2.78
N ASP A 154 14.09 -16.28 1.78
CA ASP A 154 12.98 -17.03 1.19
C ASP A 154 13.45 -18.26 0.39
N PHE A 155 14.54 -18.13 -0.37
CA PHE A 155 15.13 -19.27 -1.05
C PHE A 155 15.76 -20.26 -0.08
N ALA A 156 16.53 -19.77 0.91
CA ALA A 156 17.12 -20.60 1.94
C ALA A 156 16.05 -21.39 2.71
N LYS A 157 14.93 -20.74 3.05
CA LYS A 157 13.80 -21.39 3.72
C LYS A 157 13.12 -22.42 2.84
N ARG A 158 12.82 -22.09 1.58
CA ARG A 158 12.19 -23.03 0.62
C ARG A 158 13.09 -24.23 0.36
N LEU A 159 14.42 -24.02 0.25
CA LEU A 159 15.39 -25.09 0.08
C LEU A 159 15.40 -26.03 1.30
N ALA A 160 15.41 -25.46 2.52
CA ALA A 160 15.36 -26.24 3.76
C ALA A 160 14.04 -27.02 3.94
N GLU A 161 12.93 -26.49 3.40
CA GLU A 161 11.61 -27.13 3.42
C GLU A 161 11.37 -28.05 2.20
N GLU A 162 12.38 -28.31 1.38
CA GLU A 162 12.30 -29.12 0.14
C GLU A 162 11.22 -28.63 -0.85
N LYS A 163 10.90 -27.33 -0.80
CA LYS A 163 9.95 -26.69 -1.72
C LYS A 163 10.62 -26.33 -3.05
N PRO A 164 9.93 -26.47 -4.18
CA PRO A 164 10.50 -26.17 -5.47
C PRO A 164 10.87 -24.68 -5.60
N ILE A 165 12.02 -24.44 -6.24
CA ILE A 165 12.49 -23.12 -6.67
C ILE A 165 12.67 -23.19 -8.18
N ALA A 166 11.91 -22.40 -8.93
CA ALA A 166 12.03 -22.39 -10.37
C ALA A 166 13.26 -21.56 -10.81
N LEU A 167 13.94 -22.00 -11.86
CA LEU A 167 15.18 -21.38 -12.32
C LEU A 167 15.04 -19.88 -12.64
N HIS A 168 13.91 -19.46 -13.20
CA HIS A 168 13.67 -18.04 -13.50
C HIS A 168 13.61 -17.17 -12.24
N GLU A 169 13.13 -17.69 -11.10
CA GLU A 169 13.08 -16.93 -9.85
C GLU A 169 14.48 -16.52 -9.35
N LEU A 170 15.51 -17.33 -9.66
CA LEU A 170 16.90 -17.01 -9.31
C LEU A 170 17.45 -15.82 -10.12
N LEU A 171 16.80 -15.47 -11.23
CA LEU A 171 17.19 -14.34 -12.07
C LEU A 171 16.64 -13.02 -11.56
N TYR A 172 15.57 -13.03 -10.75
CA TYR A 172 14.91 -11.81 -10.27
C TYR A 172 15.87 -10.86 -9.53
N PRO A 173 16.61 -11.30 -8.49
CA PRO A 173 17.52 -10.42 -7.78
C PRO A 173 18.61 -9.82 -8.68
N LEU A 174 19.04 -10.57 -9.67
CA LEU A 174 20.07 -10.15 -10.61
C LEU A 174 19.57 -9.10 -11.61
N THR A 175 18.35 -9.28 -12.13
CA THR A 175 17.74 -8.30 -13.04
C THR A 175 17.43 -6.99 -12.33
N GLN A 176 16.91 -7.04 -11.11
CA GLN A 176 16.72 -5.83 -10.27
C GLN A 176 18.06 -5.15 -9.97
N ALA A 177 19.11 -5.91 -9.68
CA ALA A 177 20.45 -5.37 -9.45
C ALA A 177 20.98 -4.62 -10.67
N TYR A 178 20.73 -5.14 -11.87
CA TYR A 178 21.16 -4.50 -13.12
C TYR A 178 20.44 -3.19 -13.40
N ASP A 179 19.23 -2.99 -12.91
CA ASP A 179 18.54 -1.70 -12.98
C ASP A 179 19.35 -0.58 -12.35
N SER A 180 20.05 -0.86 -11.23
CA SER A 180 20.92 0.11 -10.56
C SER A 180 22.14 0.47 -11.39
N VAL A 181 22.70 -0.50 -12.12
CA VAL A 181 23.80 -0.30 -13.07
C VAL A 181 23.32 0.55 -14.25
N ALA A 182 22.21 0.16 -14.87
CA ALA A 182 21.67 0.84 -16.06
C ALA A 182 21.28 2.30 -15.78
N LEU A 183 20.75 2.56 -14.58
CA LEU A 183 20.35 3.89 -14.14
C LEU A 183 21.50 4.69 -13.50
N ASN A 184 22.65 4.07 -13.24
CA ASN A 184 23.73 4.67 -12.48
C ASN A 184 23.20 5.31 -11.17
N ALA A 185 22.47 4.52 -10.40
CA ALA A 185 21.75 4.98 -9.21
C ALA A 185 22.71 5.30 -8.07
N ASP A 186 22.50 6.46 -7.42
CA ASP A 186 23.24 6.85 -6.21
C ASP A 186 22.59 6.29 -4.94
N VAL A 187 21.25 6.16 -4.96
CA VAL A 187 20.44 5.66 -3.83
C VAL A 187 19.34 4.78 -4.40
N GLU A 188 19.06 3.68 -3.70
CA GLU A 188 17.89 2.83 -3.96
C GLU A 188 17.06 2.68 -2.70
N LEU A 189 15.73 2.85 -2.85
CA LEU A 189 14.75 2.69 -1.80
C LEU A 189 14.05 1.34 -1.92
N GLY A 190 13.71 0.72 -0.79
CA GLY A 190 12.90 -0.49 -0.78
C GLY A 190 12.41 -0.86 0.61
N GLY A 191 11.45 -1.78 0.68
CA GLY A 191 11.00 -2.37 1.94
C GLY A 191 12.04 -3.30 2.58
N THR A 192 11.83 -3.68 3.82
CA THR A 192 12.69 -4.66 4.52
C THR A 192 12.80 -5.99 3.78
N ASP A 193 11.76 -6.39 3.05
CA ASP A 193 11.73 -7.57 2.20
C ASP A 193 12.60 -7.45 0.94
N GLN A 194 13.01 -6.23 0.56
CA GLN A 194 13.86 -5.94 -0.58
C GLN A 194 15.35 -5.80 -0.24
N LYS A 195 15.73 -5.83 1.06
CA LYS A 195 17.10 -5.56 1.51
C LYS A 195 18.15 -6.36 0.74
N PHE A 196 17.92 -7.65 0.51
CA PHE A 196 18.83 -8.50 -0.24
C PHE A 196 19.06 -7.98 -1.67
N ASN A 197 17.98 -7.66 -2.38
CA ASN A 197 18.05 -7.19 -3.77
C ASN A 197 18.78 -5.84 -3.87
N LEU A 198 18.52 -4.92 -2.94
CA LEU A 198 19.18 -3.62 -2.90
C LEU A 198 20.69 -3.76 -2.66
N LEU A 199 21.10 -4.67 -1.78
CA LEU A 199 22.51 -4.95 -1.52
C LEU A 199 23.19 -5.65 -2.71
N MET A 200 22.46 -6.50 -3.44
CA MET A 200 22.94 -7.08 -4.69
C MET A 200 23.20 -6.01 -5.73
N GLY A 201 22.32 -5.00 -5.86
CA GLY A 201 22.53 -3.83 -6.73
C GLY A 201 23.83 -3.10 -6.42
N ARG A 202 24.12 -2.87 -5.14
CA ARG A 202 25.38 -2.27 -4.70
C ARG A 202 26.60 -3.09 -5.12
N ASN A 203 26.54 -4.40 -4.98
CA ASN A 203 27.64 -5.29 -5.35
C ASN A 203 27.83 -5.33 -6.86
N LEU A 204 26.75 -5.43 -7.61
CA LEU A 204 26.81 -5.46 -9.06
C LEU A 204 27.36 -4.15 -9.66
N GLN A 205 27.01 -2.99 -9.11
CA GLN A 205 27.59 -1.71 -9.53
C GLN A 205 29.13 -1.71 -9.41
N ARG A 206 29.71 -2.29 -8.34
CA ARG A 206 31.16 -2.41 -8.18
C ARG A 206 31.79 -3.28 -9.26
N GLU A 207 31.13 -4.40 -9.63
CA GLU A 207 31.59 -5.27 -10.73
C GLU A 207 31.55 -4.54 -12.09
N TYR A 208 30.68 -3.53 -12.23
CA TYR A 208 30.61 -2.66 -13.41
C TYR A 208 31.42 -1.36 -13.23
N GLU A 209 32.36 -1.32 -12.26
CA GLU A 209 33.24 -0.18 -11.99
C GLU A 209 32.49 1.13 -11.69
N GLN A 210 31.28 1.02 -11.16
CA GLN A 210 30.48 2.16 -10.71
C GLN A 210 30.59 2.37 -9.21
N GLU A 211 30.38 3.62 -8.76
CA GLU A 211 30.21 3.90 -7.35
C GLU A 211 28.93 3.23 -6.83
N ALA A 212 29.06 2.45 -5.77
CA ALA A 212 27.91 1.72 -5.22
C ALA A 212 26.83 2.66 -4.67
N GLN A 213 25.58 2.35 -4.95
CA GLN A 213 24.41 3.05 -4.40
C GLN A 213 24.31 2.86 -2.90
N VAL A 214 23.61 3.77 -2.22
CA VAL A 214 23.17 3.59 -0.82
C VAL A 214 21.80 2.91 -0.84
N ALA A 215 21.62 1.89 -0.01
CA ALA A 215 20.33 1.25 0.18
C ALA A 215 19.59 1.90 1.36
N VAL A 216 18.40 2.44 1.13
CA VAL A 216 17.51 2.99 2.16
C VAL A 216 16.36 2.04 2.39
N ILE A 217 16.31 1.44 3.56
CA ILE A 217 15.37 0.38 3.91
C ILE A 217 14.21 0.97 4.70
N MET A 218 13.00 0.85 4.15
CA MET A 218 11.76 1.28 4.79
C MET A 218 11.05 0.10 5.45
N PRO A 219 10.34 0.32 6.55
CA PRO A 219 9.53 -0.73 7.15
C PRO A 219 8.33 -1.07 6.27
N LEU A 220 7.84 -2.29 6.40
CA LEU A 220 6.52 -2.66 5.88
C LEU A 220 5.46 -2.07 6.82
N LEU A 221 4.41 -1.49 6.25
CA LEU A 221 3.29 -0.95 7.00
C LEU A 221 2.31 -2.09 7.34
N GLU A 222 1.90 -2.16 8.59
CA GLU A 222 0.86 -3.06 9.06
C GLU A 222 -0.51 -2.63 8.48
N GLY A 223 -1.34 -3.60 8.13
CA GLY A 223 -2.70 -3.37 7.68
C GLY A 223 -3.64 -2.94 8.80
N THR A 224 -4.91 -2.79 8.48
CA THR A 224 -5.96 -2.38 9.46
C THR A 224 -6.13 -3.36 10.62
N ASP A 225 -5.63 -4.60 10.49
CA ASP A 225 -5.57 -5.62 11.54
C ASP A 225 -4.47 -5.35 12.59
N GLY A 226 -3.51 -4.46 12.29
CA GLY A 226 -2.40 -4.10 13.17
C GLY A 226 -1.34 -5.18 13.40
N VAL A 227 -1.37 -6.27 12.64
CA VAL A 227 -0.49 -7.43 12.83
C VAL A 227 0.26 -7.79 11.55
N GLN A 228 -0.47 -8.03 10.47
CA GLN A 228 0.13 -8.45 9.21
C GLN A 228 0.44 -7.24 8.32
N LYS A 229 1.46 -7.36 7.48
CA LYS A 229 1.74 -6.33 6.49
C LYS A 229 0.50 -6.02 5.66
N MET A 230 0.30 -4.76 5.34
CA MET A 230 -0.80 -4.33 4.49
C MET A 230 -0.74 -5.02 3.13
N SER A 231 -1.83 -5.69 2.76
CA SER A 231 -1.93 -6.44 1.52
C SER A 231 -3.38 -6.57 1.04
N LYS A 232 -3.59 -6.49 -0.27
CA LYS A 232 -4.90 -6.75 -0.89
C LYS A 232 -5.38 -8.18 -0.68
N SER A 233 -4.48 -9.16 -0.79
CA SER A 233 -4.81 -10.58 -0.61
C SER A 233 -5.27 -10.93 0.81
N LEU A 234 -4.88 -10.10 1.80
CA LEU A 234 -5.29 -10.24 3.19
C LEU A 234 -6.55 -9.42 3.54
N GLY A 235 -7.02 -8.57 2.62
CA GLY A 235 -8.18 -7.72 2.86
C GLY A 235 -7.98 -6.63 3.94
N ASN A 236 -6.73 -6.42 4.39
CA ASN A 236 -6.38 -5.48 5.47
C ASN A 236 -5.78 -4.15 4.93
N TYR A 237 -6.00 -3.84 3.67
CA TYR A 237 -5.41 -2.69 2.99
C TYR A 237 -6.33 -1.46 2.98
N ILE A 238 -5.71 -0.29 2.77
CA ILE A 238 -6.36 0.98 2.46
C ILE A 238 -5.79 1.45 1.12
N GLY A 239 -6.63 1.45 0.08
CA GLY A 239 -6.26 1.89 -1.26
C GLY A 239 -6.29 3.41 -1.38
N ILE A 240 -5.34 4.00 -2.12
CA ILE A 240 -5.28 5.47 -2.28
C ILE A 240 -6.34 6.04 -3.23
N ASN A 241 -7.01 5.18 -3.98
CA ASN A 241 -8.12 5.55 -4.87
C ASN A 241 -9.49 5.14 -4.31
N GLU A 242 -9.54 4.59 -3.10
CA GLU A 242 -10.83 4.34 -2.44
C GLU A 242 -11.57 5.66 -2.17
N PRO A 243 -12.90 5.65 -2.08
CA PRO A 243 -13.66 6.83 -1.70
C PRO A 243 -13.16 7.46 -0.38
N PRO A 244 -13.20 8.79 -0.24
CA PRO A 244 -12.76 9.51 0.96
C PRO A 244 -13.34 8.95 2.26
N SER A 245 -14.64 8.65 2.29
CA SER A 245 -15.33 8.07 3.46
C SER A 245 -14.82 6.67 3.82
N GLU A 246 -14.44 5.85 2.83
CA GLU A 246 -13.87 4.52 3.06
C GLU A 246 -12.45 4.62 3.65
N ILE A 247 -11.59 5.47 3.07
CA ILE A 247 -10.24 5.72 3.60
C ILE A 247 -10.37 6.22 5.04
N PHE A 248 -11.20 7.23 5.29
CA PHE A 248 -11.42 7.81 6.61
C PHE A 248 -11.90 6.74 7.61
N GLY A 249 -12.93 5.99 7.25
CA GLY A 249 -13.49 4.92 8.09
C GLY A 249 -12.48 3.81 8.42
N LYS A 250 -11.64 3.41 7.46
CA LYS A 250 -10.59 2.41 7.67
C LYS A 250 -9.50 2.95 8.60
N VAL A 251 -9.06 4.20 8.43
CA VAL A 251 -8.08 4.83 9.34
C VAL A 251 -8.66 4.97 10.75
N MET A 252 -9.92 5.36 10.89
CA MET A 252 -10.58 5.40 12.21
C MET A 252 -10.71 4.04 12.88
N SER A 253 -10.61 2.94 12.14
CA SER A 253 -10.75 1.58 12.67
C SER A 253 -9.47 0.97 13.23
N ILE A 254 -8.29 1.53 12.92
CA ILE A 254 -7.02 1.02 13.45
C ILE A 254 -6.92 1.23 14.97
N SER A 255 -6.06 0.45 15.63
CA SER A 255 -5.78 0.63 17.07
C SER A 255 -5.08 1.98 17.33
N ASP A 256 -5.14 2.46 18.58
CA ASP A 256 -4.45 3.70 18.96
C ASP A 256 -2.93 3.55 18.94
N ASP A 257 -2.41 2.34 19.15
CA ASP A 257 -0.98 2.06 19.02
C ASP A 257 -0.53 2.15 17.55
N LEU A 258 -1.30 1.54 16.63
CA LEU A 258 -1.01 1.59 15.20
C LEU A 258 -1.13 3.00 14.62
N MET A 259 -1.98 3.85 15.20
CA MET A 259 -2.13 5.26 14.80
C MET A 259 -0.79 6.00 14.81
N TRP A 260 0.07 5.80 15.81
CA TRP A 260 1.37 6.47 15.89
C TRP A 260 2.33 6.03 14.81
N ARG A 261 2.26 4.75 14.44
CA ARG A 261 3.01 4.20 13.31
C ARG A 261 2.59 4.83 11.99
N TYR A 262 1.27 5.02 11.80
CA TYR A 262 0.74 5.70 10.61
C TYR A 262 1.13 7.17 10.59
N TYR A 263 1.13 7.86 11.73
CA TYR A 263 1.64 9.23 11.82
C TYR A 263 3.09 9.33 11.38
N GLU A 264 3.95 8.43 11.84
CA GLU A 264 5.37 8.44 11.50
C GLU A 264 5.62 8.19 10.01
N LEU A 265 4.92 7.21 9.43
CA LEU A 265 5.21 6.71 8.09
C LEU A 265 4.40 7.36 6.98
N LEU A 266 3.23 7.92 7.29
CA LEU A 266 2.28 8.41 6.31
C LEU A 266 2.02 9.92 6.38
N THR A 267 2.71 10.66 7.26
CA THR A 267 2.54 12.12 7.36
C THR A 267 3.87 12.84 7.24
N ASP A 268 3.82 14.12 6.89
CA ASP A 268 4.99 14.98 6.77
C ASP A 268 5.40 15.59 8.13
N LEU A 269 4.69 15.29 9.23
CA LEU A 269 5.03 15.77 10.57
C LEU A 269 6.41 15.27 11.00
N SER A 270 7.19 16.14 11.63
CA SER A 270 8.46 15.77 12.26
C SER A 270 8.25 14.83 13.45
N LEU A 271 9.30 14.10 13.83
CA LEU A 271 9.26 13.24 15.02
C LEU A 271 8.95 14.04 16.30
N ALA A 272 9.40 15.30 16.38
CA ALA A 272 9.10 16.19 17.50
C ALA A 272 7.61 16.54 17.58
N GLU A 273 6.98 16.86 16.44
CA GLU A 273 5.53 17.14 16.37
C GLU A 273 4.72 15.89 16.73
N ILE A 274 5.14 14.71 16.24
CA ILE A 274 4.48 13.43 16.56
C ILE A 274 4.63 13.13 18.07
N SER A 275 5.80 13.38 18.66
CA SER A 275 5.99 13.23 20.12
C SER A 275 5.09 14.15 20.92
N ALA A 276 4.98 15.41 20.53
CA ALA A 276 4.11 16.39 21.19
C ALA A 276 2.63 15.97 21.11
N LEU A 277 2.18 15.49 19.93
CA LEU A 277 0.82 14.95 19.76
C LEU A 277 0.58 13.74 20.67
N ARG A 278 1.55 12.85 20.78
CA ARG A 278 1.47 11.65 21.63
C ARG A 278 1.41 12.02 23.10
N GLU A 279 2.22 12.99 23.53
CA GLU A 279 2.22 13.51 24.90
C GLU A 279 0.88 14.16 25.23
N SER A 280 0.31 15.00 24.36
CA SER A 280 -1.00 15.61 24.55
C SER A 280 -2.15 14.59 24.64
N ALA A 281 -2.07 13.50 23.87
CA ALA A 281 -3.03 12.40 23.95
C ALA A 281 -2.87 11.60 25.25
N THR A 282 -1.63 11.36 25.71
CA THR A 282 -1.35 10.60 26.93
C THR A 282 -1.70 11.38 28.20
N SER A 283 -1.49 12.70 28.20
CA SER A 283 -1.86 13.60 29.31
C SER A 283 -3.36 13.82 29.45
N GLY A 284 -4.15 13.46 28.43
CA GLY A 284 -5.59 13.71 28.39
C GLY A 284 -5.95 15.12 27.92
N GLU A 285 -4.99 15.94 27.50
CA GLU A 285 -5.24 17.26 26.90
C GLU A 285 -6.01 17.14 25.58
N ARG A 286 -5.67 16.12 24.79
CA ARG A 286 -6.40 15.77 23.56
C ARG A 286 -6.93 14.35 23.66
N HIS A 287 -8.17 14.15 23.20
CA HIS A 287 -8.73 12.80 23.17
C HIS A 287 -8.07 11.99 22.02
N PRO A 288 -7.62 10.72 22.23
CA PRO A 288 -6.99 9.89 21.18
C PRO A 288 -7.83 9.79 19.91
N ARG A 289 -9.16 9.78 20.03
CA ARG A 289 -10.08 9.80 18.87
C ARG A 289 -9.87 11.05 18.02
N ASP A 290 -9.71 12.23 18.60
CA ASP A 290 -9.57 13.48 17.86
C ASP A 290 -8.22 13.54 17.14
N VAL A 291 -7.18 12.99 17.76
CA VAL A 291 -5.87 12.78 17.12
C VAL A 291 -5.99 11.83 15.92
N LYS A 292 -6.78 10.75 16.06
CA LYS A 292 -7.01 9.81 14.96
C LYS A 292 -7.84 10.42 13.82
N VAL A 293 -8.81 11.25 14.14
CA VAL A 293 -9.58 12.05 13.16
C VAL A 293 -8.63 12.95 12.36
N GLU A 294 -7.70 13.64 13.02
CA GLU A 294 -6.70 14.47 12.34
C GLU A 294 -5.84 13.63 11.39
N LEU A 295 -5.37 12.45 11.83
CA LEU A 295 -4.63 11.53 10.97
C LEU A 295 -5.44 11.11 9.74
N ALA A 296 -6.71 10.72 9.95
CA ALA A 296 -7.59 10.30 8.86
C ALA A 296 -7.80 11.42 7.83
N LYS A 297 -8.01 12.64 8.30
CA LYS A 297 -8.13 13.83 7.41
C LYS A 297 -6.86 14.06 6.60
N ARG A 298 -5.67 14.03 7.25
CA ARG A 298 -4.40 14.20 6.56
C ARG A 298 -4.21 13.15 5.45
N ILE A 299 -4.51 11.88 5.75
CA ILE A 299 -4.39 10.80 4.76
C ILE A 299 -5.38 10.99 3.60
N VAL A 300 -6.63 11.39 3.88
CA VAL A 300 -7.61 11.66 2.82
C VAL A 300 -7.17 12.85 1.98
N SER A 301 -6.71 13.95 2.60
CA SER A 301 -6.25 15.16 1.88
C SER A 301 -5.09 14.86 0.93
N ASP A 302 -4.19 13.95 1.28
CA ASP A 302 -3.04 13.58 0.43
C ASP A 302 -3.46 12.95 -0.92
N PHE A 303 -4.59 12.25 -0.96
CA PHE A 303 -5.01 11.49 -2.14
C PHE A 303 -6.26 12.05 -2.82
N HIS A 304 -6.98 12.94 -2.13
CA HIS A 304 -8.17 13.63 -2.59
C HIS A 304 -8.02 15.13 -2.36
N SER A 305 -8.85 15.74 -1.50
CA SER A 305 -8.76 17.16 -1.17
C SER A 305 -9.09 17.39 0.30
N ASP A 306 -8.73 18.60 0.80
CA ASP A 306 -9.09 19.03 2.15
C ASP A 306 -10.62 19.12 2.33
N VAL A 307 -11.35 19.49 1.27
CA VAL A 307 -12.82 19.55 1.28
C VAL A 307 -13.40 18.15 1.46
N GLU A 308 -12.94 17.18 0.64
CA GLU A 308 -13.40 15.79 0.74
C GLU A 308 -13.01 15.14 2.06
N ALA A 309 -11.86 15.52 2.65
CA ALA A 309 -11.46 15.07 3.98
C ALA A 309 -12.41 15.58 5.08
N GLN A 310 -12.88 16.83 4.94
CA GLN A 310 -13.86 17.40 5.87
C GLN A 310 -15.23 16.73 5.71
N GLU A 311 -15.69 16.52 4.48
CA GLU A 311 -16.94 15.82 4.16
C GLU A 311 -16.93 14.39 4.71
N ALA A 312 -15.80 13.67 4.57
CA ALA A 312 -15.64 12.33 5.11
C ALA A 312 -15.71 12.30 6.65
N GLU A 313 -15.17 13.31 7.34
CA GLU A 313 -15.32 13.46 8.80
C GLU A 313 -16.78 13.69 9.17
N GLU A 314 -17.48 14.59 8.48
CA GLU A 314 -18.89 14.91 8.76
C GLU A 314 -19.78 13.69 8.54
N GLU A 315 -19.58 12.95 7.44
CA GLU A 315 -20.28 11.71 7.18
C GLU A 315 -20.00 10.65 8.26
N PHE A 316 -18.72 10.46 8.64
CA PHE A 316 -18.35 9.54 9.70
C PHE A 316 -19.03 9.90 11.02
N ASN A 317 -19.07 11.18 11.39
CA ASN A 317 -19.77 11.62 12.61
C ASN A 317 -21.26 11.37 12.52
N ARG A 318 -21.92 11.66 11.39
CA ARG A 318 -23.33 11.41 11.15
C ARG A 318 -23.67 9.91 11.31
N VAL A 319 -22.86 9.04 10.73
CA VAL A 319 -23.11 7.57 10.76
C VAL A 319 -22.84 6.97 12.14
N PHE A 320 -21.77 7.38 12.80
CA PHE A 320 -21.29 6.71 14.02
C PHE A 320 -21.62 7.44 15.31
N ARG A 321 -21.75 8.77 15.31
CA ARG A 321 -22.12 9.56 16.47
C ARG A 321 -23.64 9.71 16.57
N ASP A 322 -24.26 10.12 15.46
CA ASP A 322 -25.68 10.46 15.42
C ASP A 322 -26.55 9.26 15.00
N LYS A 323 -25.92 8.13 14.63
CA LYS A 323 -26.57 6.87 14.20
C LYS A 323 -27.49 7.01 12.98
N HIS A 324 -27.29 8.03 12.17
CA HIS A 324 -27.99 8.19 10.89
C HIS A 324 -27.38 7.28 9.79
N ALA A 325 -28.19 6.97 8.79
CA ALA A 325 -27.71 6.27 7.60
C ALA A 325 -26.78 7.18 6.79
N PRO A 326 -25.79 6.63 6.05
CA PRO A 326 -24.96 7.39 5.09
C PRO A 326 -25.84 8.14 4.06
N GLU A 327 -25.32 9.25 3.49
CA GLU A 327 -26.04 9.96 2.43
C GLU A 327 -26.16 9.13 1.15
N GLU A 328 -25.09 8.45 0.79
CA GLU A 328 -25.08 7.49 -0.30
C GLU A 328 -25.15 6.06 0.27
N ILE A 329 -26.28 5.42 0.10
CA ILE A 329 -26.48 3.99 0.41
C ILE A 329 -26.41 3.25 -0.91
N GLU A 330 -25.59 2.19 -0.98
CA GLU A 330 -25.53 1.31 -2.15
C GLU A 330 -26.90 0.76 -2.45
N GLU A 331 -27.42 1.03 -3.66
CA GLU A 331 -28.71 0.50 -4.10
C GLU A 331 -28.55 -0.88 -4.74
N ARG A 332 -29.36 -1.83 -4.31
CA ARG A 332 -29.42 -3.18 -4.88
C ARG A 332 -30.83 -3.46 -5.41
N ILE A 333 -30.91 -3.86 -6.65
CA ILE A 333 -32.17 -4.24 -7.29
C ILE A 333 -32.39 -5.73 -7.06
N VAL A 334 -33.50 -6.06 -6.43
CA VAL A 334 -33.91 -7.45 -6.12
C VAL A 334 -35.26 -7.74 -6.80
N ALA A 335 -35.37 -8.92 -7.38
CA ALA A 335 -36.60 -9.35 -8.07
C ALA A 335 -37.83 -9.32 -7.13
N PHE A 336 -39.00 -8.96 -7.71
CA PHE A 336 -40.25 -8.97 -6.94
C PHE A 336 -40.55 -10.31 -6.29
N GLY A 337 -41.14 -10.28 -5.10
CA GLY A 337 -41.54 -11.46 -4.35
C GLY A 337 -41.27 -11.35 -2.86
N HIS A 338 -41.60 -12.43 -2.17
CA HIS A 338 -41.38 -12.53 -0.72
C HIS A 338 -40.03 -13.17 -0.46
N ARG A 339 -39.22 -12.56 0.44
CA ARG A 339 -37.92 -13.07 0.86
C ARG A 339 -37.84 -13.13 2.38
N GLU A 340 -37.35 -14.24 2.94
CA GLU A 340 -36.92 -14.23 4.33
C GLU A 340 -35.63 -13.40 4.46
N LEU A 341 -35.55 -12.57 5.49
CA LEU A 341 -34.40 -11.68 5.69
C LEU A 341 -33.05 -12.40 5.60
N ARG A 342 -32.92 -13.61 6.19
CA ARG A 342 -31.67 -14.38 6.14
C ARG A 342 -31.24 -14.75 4.72
N HIS A 343 -32.21 -15.07 3.84
CA HIS A 343 -31.93 -15.40 2.44
C HIS A 343 -31.58 -14.13 1.66
N LEU A 344 -32.27 -13.04 1.96
CA LEU A 344 -31.99 -11.74 1.35
C LEU A 344 -30.60 -11.24 1.70
N LEU A 345 -30.14 -11.43 2.96
CA LEU A 345 -28.76 -11.07 3.35
C LEU A 345 -27.72 -11.83 2.54
N VAL A 346 -27.94 -13.09 2.22
CA VAL A 346 -27.04 -13.89 1.37
C VAL A 346 -27.12 -13.45 -0.09
N GLU A 347 -28.35 -13.23 -0.61
CA GLU A 347 -28.58 -12.75 -1.98
C GLU A 347 -27.91 -11.39 -2.24
N LEU A 348 -27.87 -10.52 -1.25
CA LEU A 348 -27.22 -9.21 -1.27
C LEU A 348 -25.70 -9.26 -0.99
N GLY A 349 -25.12 -10.44 -0.71
CA GLY A 349 -23.71 -10.57 -0.35
C GLY A 349 -23.35 -9.98 1.03
N LEU A 350 -24.36 -9.71 1.86
CA LEU A 350 -24.18 -9.19 3.23
C LEU A 350 -23.85 -10.29 4.24
N ALA A 351 -24.07 -11.54 3.86
CA ALA A 351 -23.64 -12.74 4.58
C ALA A 351 -23.18 -13.80 3.56
N SER A 352 -22.18 -14.60 3.92
CA SER A 352 -21.65 -15.66 3.05
C SER A 352 -22.53 -16.92 3.04
N SER A 353 -23.39 -17.09 4.05
CA SER A 353 -24.28 -18.24 4.21
C SER A 353 -25.50 -17.90 5.08
N ASN A 354 -26.55 -18.75 4.96
CA ASN A 354 -27.70 -18.65 5.85
C ASN A 354 -27.38 -18.88 7.35
N ALA A 355 -26.31 -19.62 7.63
CA ALA A 355 -25.82 -19.82 8.99
C ALA A 355 -25.23 -18.53 9.54
N GLU A 356 -24.38 -17.85 8.78
CA GLU A 356 -23.81 -16.55 9.15
C GLU A 356 -24.92 -15.49 9.29
N ALA A 357 -25.86 -15.43 8.34
CA ALA A 357 -27.00 -14.51 8.43
C ALA A 357 -27.80 -14.69 9.71
N ARG A 358 -28.02 -15.94 10.16
CA ARG A 358 -28.67 -16.21 11.44
C ARG A 358 -27.85 -15.72 12.64
N GLU A 359 -26.55 -15.92 12.64
CA GLU A 359 -25.68 -15.45 13.73
C GLU A 359 -25.65 -13.91 13.79
N LEU A 360 -25.59 -13.24 12.64
CA LEU A 360 -25.68 -11.78 12.55
C LEU A 360 -27.00 -11.26 13.12
N ILE A 361 -28.14 -11.89 12.79
CA ILE A 361 -29.45 -11.52 13.32
C ILE A 361 -29.50 -11.81 14.83
N ARG A 362 -29.05 -12.99 15.28
CA ARG A 362 -29.03 -13.39 16.71
C ARG A 362 -28.20 -12.43 17.54
N GLY A 363 -27.03 -12.02 17.04
CA GLY A 363 -26.15 -11.04 17.68
C GLY A 363 -26.71 -9.61 17.64
N GLY A 364 -27.87 -9.39 17.00
CA GLY A 364 -28.47 -8.07 16.78
C GLY A 364 -27.65 -7.15 15.92
N GLY A 365 -26.83 -7.75 15.05
CA GLY A 365 -26.01 -7.03 14.05
C GLY A 365 -26.78 -6.64 12.81
N VAL A 366 -28.09 -6.89 12.71
CA VAL A 366 -28.92 -6.54 11.55
C VAL A 366 -30.03 -5.59 11.98
N THR A 367 -30.20 -4.48 11.26
CA THR A 367 -31.37 -3.60 11.38
C THR A 367 -32.06 -3.46 10.02
N LEU A 368 -33.37 -3.37 10.06
CA LEU A 368 -34.24 -3.12 8.91
C LEU A 368 -34.99 -1.81 9.18
N GLU A 369 -34.87 -0.82 8.29
CA GLU A 369 -35.47 0.51 8.46
C GLU A 369 -35.15 1.15 9.84
N GLY A 370 -33.93 0.91 10.37
CA GLY A 370 -33.52 1.40 11.68
C GLY A 370 -33.92 0.53 12.87
N GLU A 371 -34.82 -0.44 12.69
CA GLU A 371 -35.26 -1.36 13.76
C GLU A 371 -34.37 -2.61 13.81
N ARG A 372 -33.94 -2.98 15.01
CA ARG A 372 -33.07 -4.14 15.23
C ARG A 372 -33.85 -5.43 15.03
N CYS A 373 -33.35 -6.30 14.18
CA CYS A 373 -33.93 -7.61 13.93
C CYS A 373 -33.51 -8.62 15.00
N ASP A 374 -34.44 -9.55 15.32
CA ASP A 374 -34.21 -10.68 16.22
C ASP A 374 -34.61 -12.02 15.58
N LEU A 375 -34.29 -13.14 16.21
CA LEU A 375 -34.68 -14.47 15.72
C LEU A 375 -36.08 -14.94 16.14
N GLN A 376 -36.74 -14.20 17.00
CA GLN A 376 -38.11 -14.55 17.44
C GLN A 376 -39.14 -14.13 16.41
N THR A 377 -38.79 -13.11 15.61
CA THR A 377 -39.64 -12.58 14.55
C THR A 377 -39.19 -13.15 13.21
N ARG A 378 -40.11 -13.74 12.45
CA ARG A 378 -39.83 -14.17 11.06
C ARG A 378 -40.04 -12.99 10.12
N TYR A 379 -38.95 -12.31 9.77
CA TYR A 379 -38.99 -11.19 8.84
C TYR A 379 -39.17 -11.72 7.39
N VAL A 380 -40.37 -11.58 6.87
CA VAL A 380 -40.68 -11.82 5.44
C VAL A 380 -40.81 -10.48 4.77
N ILE A 381 -39.84 -10.18 3.92
CA ILE A 381 -39.79 -8.92 3.18
C ILE A 381 -40.48 -9.09 1.86
N ASP A 382 -41.41 -8.20 1.58
CA ASP A 382 -42.24 -8.22 0.38
C ASP A 382 -41.85 -7.09 -0.56
N ILE A 383 -41.20 -7.45 -1.65
CA ILE A 383 -40.72 -6.53 -2.68
C ILE A 383 -41.75 -6.50 -3.80
N ARG A 384 -42.44 -5.35 -3.98
CA ARG A 384 -43.52 -5.18 -4.94
C ARG A 384 -43.31 -3.94 -5.81
N PRO A 385 -43.94 -3.90 -7.03
CA PRO A 385 -44.01 -2.68 -7.81
C PRO A 385 -44.65 -1.53 -7.02
N GLY A 386 -44.07 -0.33 -7.12
CA GLY A 386 -44.59 0.88 -6.48
C GLY A 386 -44.31 1.02 -4.97
N LYS A 387 -43.68 0.04 -4.32
CA LYS A 387 -43.18 0.23 -2.96
C LYS A 387 -41.84 1.00 -2.96
N PRO A 388 -41.65 1.95 -2.01
CA PRO A 388 -40.36 2.57 -1.83
C PRO A 388 -39.29 1.51 -1.43
N GLY A 389 -38.03 1.77 -1.75
CA GLY A 389 -36.92 0.95 -1.27
C GLY A 389 -36.83 1.00 0.25
N PHE A 390 -36.16 0.03 0.85
CA PHE A 390 -35.92 -0.05 2.29
C PHE A 390 -34.45 -0.28 2.57
N ASP A 391 -33.99 0.18 3.76
CA ASP A 391 -32.60 0.14 4.15
C ASP A 391 -32.33 -1.03 5.08
N ILE A 392 -31.29 -1.81 4.75
CA ILE A 392 -30.74 -2.87 5.61
C ILE A 392 -29.35 -2.42 6.07
N LYS A 393 -29.13 -2.48 7.39
CA LYS A 393 -27.80 -2.30 7.99
C LYS A 393 -27.32 -3.62 8.57
N VAL A 394 -26.05 -3.98 8.27
CA VAL A 394 -25.39 -5.17 8.83
C VAL A 394 -24.09 -4.77 9.50
N GLY A 395 -24.01 -5.04 10.80
CA GLY A 395 -22.89 -4.61 11.63
C GLY A 395 -22.84 -3.09 11.79
N LYS A 396 -21.63 -2.54 11.88
CA LYS A 396 -21.43 -1.11 12.13
C LYS A 396 -21.38 -0.25 10.87
N ARG A 397 -21.08 -0.85 9.69
CA ARG A 397 -20.66 -0.11 8.50
C ARG A 397 -21.39 -0.45 7.20
N ARG A 398 -22.01 -1.62 7.08
CA ARG A 398 -22.62 -2.04 5.82
C ARG A 398 -24.09 -1.61 5.79
N PHE A 399 -24.40 -0.71 4.84
CA PHE A 399 -25.76 -0.25 4.54
C PHE A 399 -26.08 -0.58 3.09
N VAL A 400 -27.26 -1.10 2.83
CA VAL A 400 -27.75 -1.38 1.49
C VAL A 400 -29.20 -0.96 1.39
N ARG A 401 -29.54 -0.18 0.36
CA ARG A 401 -30.92 0.13 0.00
C ARG A 401 -31.44 -0.88 -1.01
N VAL A 402 -32.47 -1.59 -0.68
CA VAL A 402 -33.08 -2.61 -1.52
C VAL A 402 -34.29 -2.04 -2.25
N ARG A 403 -34.32 -2.19 -3.57
CA ARG A 403 -35.45 -1.80 -4.41
C ARG A 403 -35.88 -2.97 -5.32
N GLY A 404 -37.14 -2.96 -5.72
CA GLY A 404 -37.61 -3.79 -6.82
C GLY A 404 -37.18 -3.22 -8.17
N PRO A 405 -37.21 -4.02 -9.27
CA PRO A 405 -37.01 -3.52 -10.61
C PRO A 405 -38.00 -2.42 -10.94
N SER A 406 -37.58 -1.43 -11.76
CA SER A 406 -38.41 -0.33 -12.25
C SER A 406 -39.43 -0.83 -13.25
#